data_542580dbd068cff4a8b517cb5a3651cb
#
_entry.id   542580dbd068cff4a8b517cb5a3651cb
#
_cell.length_a   1.000
_cell.length_b   1.000
_cell.length_c   1.000
_cell.angle_alpha   90.00
_cell.angle_beta   90.00
_cell.angle_gamma   90.00
#
_symmetry.space_group_name_H-M   'P 1'
#
loop_
_entity.id
_entity.type
_entity.pdbx_description
1 polymer ?
#
loop_
_entity_poly.entity_id
_entity_poly.type
_entity_poly.pdbx_seq_one_letter_code
_entity_poly.pdbx_strand_id
1 'polypeptide(L)'
;MRWSTAAAAERIFTLEGYEGATIRKIAEEVGVSSTALYMYFEDKSQIMLEICSGALQGLCDKLGVLAADPLPSDERLERMMQAMLAFGFEQPTAYQMLYCVVPKDVNERRHAAIAPISRGCFARTQATVEEAIAAGLLRADLSPRPITEALIAACHGAISMRLANPYAPWTEPEVLSRTLLDGLFNGFRAS
;
A
#
# COMPACT_ATOMS: atom_id res chain seq x y z
N MET A 1 8.76 -22.87 -0.93
CA MET A 1 9.73 -22.31 0.05
C MET A 1 9.64 -20.80 0.17
N ARG A 2 9.81 -19.96 -0.87
CA ARG A 2 9.72 -18.48 -0.76
C ARG A 2 8.40 -17.98 -0.16
N TRP A 3 7.25 -18.48 -0.58
CA TRP A 3 5.93 -18.08 -0.04
C TRP A 3 5.76 -18.41 1.44
N SER A 4 6.22 -19.59 1.89
CA SER A 4 6.18 -19.95 3.31
C SER A 4 7.12 -19.10 4.16
N THR A 5 8.25 -18.68 3.58
CA THR A 5 9.20 -17.77 4.23
C THR A 5 8.62 -16.37 4.38
N ALA A 6 7.97 -15.82 3.35
CA ALA A 6 7.35 -14.50 3.41
C ALA A 6 6.27 -14.41 4.52
N ALA A 7 5.36 -15.39 4.58
CA ALA A 7 4.31 -15.43 5.61
C ALA A 7 4.88 -15.59 7.03
N ALA A 8 5.91 -16.43 7.21
CA ALA A 8 6.59 -16.58 8.49
C ALA A 8 7.33 -15.32 8.92
N ALA A 9 8.05 -14.70 7.98
CA ALA A 9 8.75 -13.44 8.23
C ALA A 9 7.80 -12.30 8.56
N GLU A 10 6.65 -12.21 7.88
CA GLU A 10 5.62 -11.22 8.17
C GLU A 10 5.10 -11.37 9.61
N ARG A 11 4.86 -12.60 10.08
CA ARG A 11 4.49 -12.85 11.48
C ARG A 11 5.58 -12.40 12.46
N ILE A 12 6.84 -12.73 12.19
CA ILE A 12 7.95 -12.32 13.07
C ILE A 12 8.12 -10.79 13.06
N PHE A 13 8.01 -10.14 11.90
CA PHE A 13 8.05 -8.68 11.82
C PHE A 13 6.87 -8.02 12.54
N THR A 14 5.69 -8.63 12.52
CA THR A 14 4.51 -8.14 13.25
C THR A 14 4.71 -8.22 14.76
N LEU A 15 5.26 -9.33 15.25
CA LEU A 15 5.41 -9.60 16.69
C LEU A 15 6.60 -8.86 17.31
N GLU A 16 7.71 -8.76 16.61
CA GLU A 16 8.98 -8.29 17.17
C GLU A 16 9.51 -7.01 16.52
N GLY A 17 8.84 -6.52 15.49
CA GLY A 17 9.35 -5.43 14.66
C GLY A 17 10.53 -5.84 13.78
N TYR A 18 10.98 -4.93 12.91
CA TYR A 18 12.12 -5.18 12.03
C TYR A 18 13.41 -5.46 12.80
N GLU A 19 13.69 -4.68 13.86
CA GLU A 19 14.94 -4.80 14.62
C GLU A 19 15.02 -6.11 15.41
N GLY A 20 13.90 -6.57 15.99
CA GLY A 20 13.82 -7.82 16.75
C GLY A 20 13.84 -9.09 15.89
N ALA A 21 13.49 -8.99 14.61
CA ALA A 21 13.50 -10.10 13.68
C ALA A 21 14.93 -10.50 13.28
N THR A 22 15.17 -11.81 13.16
CA THR A 22 16.43 -12.37 12.67
C THR A 22 16.20 -13.50 11.69
N ILE A 23 17.14 -13.75 10.79
CA ILE A 23 17.09 -14.90 9.86
C ILE A 23 16.89 -16.21 10.62
N ARG A 24 17.50 -16.36 11.79
CA ARG A 24 17.36 -17.56 12.62
C ARG A 24 15.89 -17.78 13.06
N LYS A 25 15.24 -16.74 13.61
CA LYS A 25 13.84 -16.82 14.05
C LYS A 25 12.89 -17.13 12.89
N ILE A 26 13.14 -16.50 11.72
CA ILE A 26 12.36 -16.76 10.51
C ILE A 26 12.57 -18.22 10.05
N ALA A 27 13.79 -18.74 10.11
CA ALA A 27 14.09 -20.13 9.76
C ALA A 27 13.41 -21.12 10.71
N GLU A 28 13.44 -20.86 12.02
CA GLU A 28 12.75 -21.63 13.04
C GLU A 28 11.23 -21.66 12.77
N GLU A 29 10.63 -20.52 12.45
CA GLU A 29 9.20 -20.40 12.17
C GLU A 29 8.78 -21.15 10.87
N VAL A 30 9.67 -21.18 9.87
CA VAL A 30 9.46 -21.93 8.61
C VAL A 30 9.72 -23.44 8.80
N GLY A 31 10.46 -23.83 9.84
CA GLY A 31 10.89 -25.21 10.07
C GLY A 31 12.08 -25.62 9.21
N VAL A 32 12.99 -24.69 8.89
CA VAL A 32 14.21 -24.96 8.10
C VAL A 32 15.46 -24.49 8.84
N SER A 33 16.63 -24.87 8.38
CA SER A 33 17.89 -24.34 8.93
C SER A 33 18.14 -22.91 8.45
N SER A 34 18.81 -22.08 9.27
CA SER A 34 19.27 -20.75 8.86
C SER A 34 20.14 -20.79 7.60
N THR A 35 20.99 -21.82 7.48
CA THR A 35 21.82 -22.05 6.29
C THR A 35 20.97 -22.22 5.02
N ALA A 36 19.84 -22.90 5.13
CA ALA A 36 18.92 -23.07 3.99
C ALA A 36 18.29 -21.72 3.58
N LEU A 37 17.98 -20.83 4.54
CA LEU A 37 17.49 -19.48 4.20
C LEU A 37 18.57 -18.61 3.57
N TYR A 38 19.81 -18.67 4.04
CA TYR A 38 20.92 -17.91 3.45
C TYR A 38 21.24 -18.31 2.00
N MET A 39 20.79 -19.49 1.53
CA MET A 39 20.89 -19.84 0.11
C MET A 39 19.94 -19.02 -0.79
N TYR A 40 18.92 -18.40 -0.22
CA TYR A 40 17.86 -17.66 -0.96
C TYR A 40 17.85 -16.17 -0.63
N PHE A 41 18.30 -15.79 0.56
CA PHE A 41 18.25 -14.41 1.06
C PHE A 41 19.58 -14.05 1.73
N GLU A 42 20.19 -12.98 1.30
CA GLU A 42 21.43 -12.48 1.87
C GLU A 42 21.27 -12.03 3.33
N ASP A 43 20.13 -11.37 3.60
CA ASP A 43 19.80 -10.81 4.91
C ASP A 43 18.27 -10.70 5.13
N LYS A 44 17.86 -10.30 6.33
CA LYS A 44 16.45 -10.09 6.67
C LYS A 44 15.82 -8.95 5.87
N SER A 45 16.63 -8.00 5.41
CA SER A 45 16.12 -6.85 4.63
C SER A 45 15.64 -7.29 3.25
N GLN A 46 16.31 -8.27 2.65
CA GLN A 46 15.86 -8.83 1.37
C GLN A 46 14.52 -9.56 1.51
N ILE A 47 14.30 -10.28 2.61
CA ILE A 47 12.99 -10.90 2.90
C ILE A 47 11.91 -9.82 3.07
N MET A 48 12.21 -8.78 3.84
CA MET A 48 11.31 -7.64 4.02
C MET A 48 10.95 -6.98 2.68
N LEU A 49 11.94 -6.73 1.82
CA LEU A 49 11.71 -6.13 0.51
C LEU A 49 10.85 -7.01 -0.41
N GLU A 50 11.00 -8.32 -0.34
CA GLU A 50 10.17 -9.27 -1.10
C GLU A 50 8.70 -9.21 -0.64
N ILE A 51 8.46 -9.17 0.68
CA ILE A 51 7.11 -8.99 1.25
C ILE A 51 6.51 -7.66 0.79
N CYS A 52 7.24 -6.56 0.97
CA CYS A 52 6.80 -5.22 0.59
C CYS A 52 6.50 -5.10 -0.91
N SER A 53 7.39 -5.60 -1.75
CA SER A 53 7.24 -5.56 -3.20
C SER A 53 6.03 -6.40 -3.65
N GLY A 54 5.87 -7.59 -3.08
CA GLY A 54 4.73 -8.47 -3.37
C GLY A 54 3.40 -7.86 -2.98
N ALA A 55 3.31 -7.30 -1.77
CA ALA A 55 2.11 -6.65 -1.28
C ALA A 55 1.73 -5.41 -2.13
N LEU A 56 2.70 -4.57 -2.44
CA LEU A 56 2.47 -3.39 -3.29
C LEU A 56 2.14 -3.77 -4.73
N GLN A 57 2.79 -4.82 -5.28
CA GLN A 57 2.45 -5.32 -6.61
C GLN A 57 1.02 -5.82 -6.67
N GLY A 58 0.56 -6.57 -5.64
CA GLY A 58 -0.83 -7.01 -5.53
C GLY A 58 -1.83 -5.85 -5.51
N LEU A 59 -1.54 -4.78 -4.77
CA LEU A 59 -2.34 -3.54 -4.83
C LEU A 59 -2.31 -2.94 -6.24
N CYS A 60 -1.14 -2.81 -6.85
CA CYS A 60 -0.98 -2.22 -8.17
C CYS A 60 -1.76 -3.00 -9.25
N ASP A 61 -1.75 -4.32 -9.17
CA ASP A 61 -2.52 -5.18 -10.09
C ASP A 61 -4.03 -5.01 -9.87
N LYS A 62 -4.49 -4.95 -8.62
CA LYS A 62 -5.89 -4.65 -8.28
C LYS A 62 -6.34 -3.29 -8.81
N LEU A 63 -5.50 -2.25 -8.66
CA LEU A 63 -5.78 -0.93 -9.24
C LEU A 63 -5.86 -0.99 -10.78
N GLY A 64 -5.02 -1.81 -11.41
CA GLY A 64 -5.06 -2.03 -12.87
C GLY A 64 -6.38 -2.66 -13.34
N VAL A 65 -6.88 -3.65 -12.62
CA VAL A 65 -8.19 -4.28 -12.90
C VAL A 65 -9.32 -3.25 -12.72
N LEU A 66 -9.32 -2.50 -11.63
CA LEU A 66 -10.35 -1.49 -11.35
C LEU A 66 -10.32 -0.34 -12.36
N ALA A 67 -9.15 0.08 -12.81
CA ALA A 67 -9.00 1.11 -13.84
C ALA A 67 -9.57 0.69 -15.20
N ALA A 68 -9.60 -0.61 -15.49
CA ALA A 68 -10.14 -1.17 -16.73
C ALA A 68 -11.63 -1.60 -16.63
N ASP A 69 -12.28 -1.43 -15.48
CA ASP A 69 -13.70 -1.76 -15.29
C ASP A 69 -14.58 -0.89 -16.21
N PRO A 70 -15.66 -1.42 -16.82
CA PRO A 70 -16.57 -0.67 -17.71
C PRO A 70 -17.50 0.30 -16.97
N LEU A 71 -17.08 0.86 -15.87
CA LEU A 71 -17.81 1.86 -15.08
C LEU A 71 -17.37 3.29 -15.44
N PRO A 72 -18.16 4.31 -15.10
CA PRO A 72 -17.70 5.71 -15.13
C PRO A 72 -16.39 5.91 -14.40
N SER A 73 -15.53 6.80 -14.92
CA SER A 73 -14.16 6.97 -14.40
C SER A 73 -14.10 7.49 -12.96
N ASP A 74 -15.07 8.26 -12.51
CA ASP A 74 -15.20 8.70 -11.12
C ASP A 74 -15.54 7.52 -10.19
N GLU A 75 -16.43 6.60 -10.60
CA GLU A 75 -16.75 5.39 -9.84
C GLU A 75 -15.55 4.43 -9.78
N ARG A 76 -14.81 4.27 -10.90
CA ARG A 76 -13.57 3.48 -10.91
C ARG A 76 -12.54 4.07 -9.95
N LEU A 77 -12.36 5.38 -9.98
CA LEU A 77 -11.43 6.09 -9.11
C LEU A 77 -11.79 5.93 -7.62
N GLU A 78 -13.08 6.02 -7.28
CA GLU A 78 -13.55 5.78 -5.92
C GLU A 78 -13.24 4.35 -5.46
N ARG A 79 -13.51 3.33 -6.27
CA ARG A 79 -13.16 1.94 -5.99
C ARG A 79 -11.65 1.72 -5.85
N MET A 80 -10.84 2.42 -6.64
CA MET A 80 -9.38 2.39 -6.50
C MET A 80 -8.93 2.94 -5.16
N MET A 81 -9.52 4.04 -4.69
CA MET A 81 -9.20 4.60 -3.35
C MET A 81 -9.70 3.70 -2.23
N GLN A 82 -10.88 3.09 -2.37
CA GLN A 82 -11.36 2.06 -1.43
C GLN A 82 -10.39 0.88 -1.35
N ALA A 83 -9.86 0.40 -2.49
CA ALA A 83 -8.88 -0.67 -2.52
C ALA A 83 -7.55 -0.29 -1.83
N MET A 84 -7.13 0.96 -1.94
CA MET A 84 -5.93 1.48 -1.24
C MET A 84 -6.15 1.54 0.27
N LEU A 85 -7.32 2.01 0.73
CA LEU A 85 -7.66 2.03 2.16
C LEU A 85 -7.74 0.60 2.72
N ALA A 86 -8.43 -0.31 2.01
CA ALA A 86 -8.52 -1.72 2.38
C ALA A 86 -7.14 -2.37 2.50
N PHE A 87 -6.25 -2.13 1.55
CA PHE A 87 -4.86 -2.62 1.62
C PHE A 87 -4.16 -2.19 2.93
N GLY A 88 -4.27 -0.92 3.32
CA GLY A 88 -3.64 -0.44 4.54
C GLY A 88 -4.24 -1.00 5.82
N PHE A 89 -5.55 -1.23 5.85
CA PHE A 89 -6.24 -1.76 7.03
C PHE A 89 -6.16 -3.29 7.15
N GLU A 90 -6.16 -4.00 6.04
CA GLU A 90 -6.09 -5.47 5.99
C GLU A 90 -4.66 -6.01 6.06
N GLN A 91 -3.66 -5.23 5.61
CA GLN A 91 -2.24 -5.60 5.61
C GLN A 91 -1.38 -4.58 6.37
N PRO A 92 -1.66 -4.33 7.66
CA PRO A 92 -1.02 -3.26 8.43
C PRO A 92 0.50 -3.41 8.53
N THR A 93 1.00 -4.65 8.66
CA THR A 93 2.44 -4.92 8.75
C THR A 93 3.16 -4.55 7.46
N ALA A 94 2.66 -5.02 6.31
CA ALA A 94 3.23 -4.69 5.01
C ALA A 94 3.16 -3.18 4.75
N TYR A 95 2.04 -2.53 5.10
CA TYR A 95 1.88 -1.09 4.98
C TYR A 95 2.87 -0.31 5.84
N GLN A 96 3.06 -0.70 7.11
CA GLN A 96 4.03 -0.06 8.00
C GLN A 96 5.46 -0.19 7.47
N MET A 97 5.85 -1.37 6.98
CA MET A 97 7.16 -1.60 6.37
C MET A 97 7.35 -0.78 5.07
N LEU A 98 6.27 -0.60 4.30
CA LEU A 98 6.31 0.18 3.07
C LEU A 98 6.45 1.69 3.32
N TYR A 99 5.79 2.24 4.33
CA TYR A 99 5.58 3.68 4.42
C TYR A 99 6.00 4.30 5.75
N CYS A 100 6.06 3.53 6.85
CA CYS A 100 6.26 4.08 8.19
C CYS A 100 7.63 3.75 8.79
N VAL A 101 8.17 2.57 8.52
CA VAL A 101 9.43 2.08 9.12
C VAL A 101 10.41 1.72 8.02
N VAL A 102 11.33 2.63 7.72
CA VAL A 102 12.41 2.37 6.74
C VAL A 102 13.74 2.30 7.46
N PRO A 103 14.32 1.10 7.62
CA PRO A 103 15.67 0.95 8.15
C PRO A 103 16.68 1.69 7.26
N LYS A 104 17.66 2.36 7.86
CA LYS A 104 18.62 3.22 7.13
C LYS A 104 19.48 2.43 6.15
N ASP A 105 19.83 1.19 6.51
CA ASP A 105 20.66 0.26 5.75
C ASP A 105 19.97 -0.32 4.50
N VAL A 106 18.63 -0.14 4.39
CA VAL A 106 17.82 -0.72 3.30
C VAL A 106 17.39 0.32 2.27
N ASN A 107 17.63 1.60 2.51
CA ASN A 107 16.97 2.70 1.80
C ASN A 107 17.20 2.67 0.28
N GLU A 108 18.43 2.45 -0.18
CA GLU A 108 18.73 2.40 -1.62
C GLU A 108 18.12 1.19 -2.31
N ARG A 109 18.29 -0.03 -1.73
CA ARG A 109 17.70 -1.26 -2.25
C ARG A 109 16.16 -1.18 -2.28
N ARG A 110 15.57 -0.61 -1.23
CA ARG A 110 14.14 -0.38 -1.15
C ARG A 110 13.68 0.59 -2.24
N HIS A 111 14.35 1.71 -2.43
CA HIS A 111 13.99 2.65 -3.48
C HIS A 111 14.02 1.98 -4.87
N ALA A 112 15.05 1.20 -5.17
CA ALA A 112 15.16 0.47 -6.43
C ALA A 112 14.02 -0.56 -6.64
N ALA A 113 13.63 -1.28 -5.59
CA ALA A 113 12.59 -2.31 -5.66
C ALA A 113 11.17 -1.75 -5.68
N ILE A 114 10.89 -0.74 -4.85
CA ILE A 114 9.53 -0.24 -4.58
C ILE A 114 9.12 0.91 -5.50
N ALA A 115 10.06 1.82 -5.83
CA ALA A 115 9.71 3.02 -6.59
C ALA A 115 9.13 2.74 -8.00
N PRO A 116 9.56 1.74 -8.77
CA PRO A 116 8.93 1.42 -10.05
C PRO A 116 7.46 1.01 -9.89
N ILE A 117 7.15 0.18 -8.88
CA ILE A 117 5.79 -0.30 -8.60
C ILE A 117 4.92 0.89 -8.15
N SER A 118 5.41 1.70 -7.21
CA SER A 118 4.69 2.91 -6.74
C SER A 118 4.39 3.88 -7.87
N ARG A 119 5.35 4.11 -8.78
CA ARG A 119 5.11 4.95 -9.97
C ARG A 119 4.03 4.37 -10.88
N GLY A 120 3.98 3.04 -11.04
CA GLY A 120 2.94 2.37 -11.80
C GLY A 120 1.55 2.56 -11.19
N CYS A 121 1.43 2.40 -9.86
CA CYS A 121 0.18 2.66 -9.14
C CYS A 121 -0.27 4.12 -9.30
N PHE A 122 0.65 5.06 -9.09
CA PHE A 122 0.38 6.49 -9.25
C PHE A 122 -0.09 6.85 -10.67
N ALA A 123 0.63 6.37 -11.68
CA ALA A 123 0.30 6.66 -13.08
C ALA A 123 -1.09 6.13 -13.49
N ARG A 124 -1.49 4.95 -13.01
CA ARG A 124 -2.83 4.42 -13.24
C ARG A 124 -3.91 5.27 -12.59
N THR A 125 -3.71 5.68 -11.35
CA THR A 125 -4.64 6.55 -10.63
C THR A 125 -4.76 7.90 -11.36
N GLN A 126 -3.64 8.50 -11.75
CA GLN A 126 -3.64 9.77 -12.48
C GLN A 126 -4.35 9.67 -13.83
N ALA A 127 -4.12 8.61 -14.59
CA ALA A 127 -4.81 8.39 -15.87
C ALA A 127 -6.33 8.30 -15.68
N THR A 128 -6.81 7.64 -14.61
CA THR A 128 -8.24 7.56 -14.30
C THR A 128 -8.80 8.94 -13.91
N VAL A 129 -8.03 9.78 -13.20
CA VAL A 129 -8.39 11.18 -12.92
C VAL A 129 -8.48 11.99 -14.21
N GLU A 130 -7.52 11.83 -15.13
CA GLU A 130 -7.52 12.49 -16.44
C GLU A 130 -8.76 12.13 -17.26
N GLU A 131 -9.14 10.86 -17.29
CA GLU A 131 -10.36 10.39 -17.94
C GLU A 131 -11.62 11.00 -17.29
N ALA A 132 -11.68 11.08 -15.95
CA ALA A 132 -12.82 11.64 -15.23
C ALA A 132 -12.98 13.16 -15.47
N ILE A 133 -11.88 13.89 -15.58
CA ILE A 133 -11.89 15.32 -15.97
C ILE A 133 -12.34 15.45 -17.44
N ALA A 134 -11.81 14.66 -18.34
CA ALA A 134 -12.17 14.69 -19.75
C ALA A 134 -13.66 14.33 -20.00
N ALA A 135 -14.23 13.46 -19.16
CA ALA A 135 -15.64 13.11 -19.19
C ALA A 135 -16.56 14.14 -18.49
N GLY A 136 -16.02 15.20 -17.90
CA GLY A 136 -16.78 16.22 -17.17
C GLY A 136 -17.34 15.73 -15.82
N LEU A 137 -16.80 14.65 -15.27
CA LEU A 137 -17.20 14.08 -13.98
C LEU A 137 -16.46 14.75 -12.81
N LEU A 138 -15.20 15.15 -13.06
CA LEU A 138 -14.41 15.94 -12.11
C LEU A 138 -14.16 17.35 -12.66
N ARG A 139 -13.95 18.29 -11.74
CA ARG A 139 -13.71 19.71 -12.03
C ARG A 139 -12.41 19.89 -12.85
N ALA A 140 -12.50 20.72 -13.89
CA ALA A 140 -11.40 20.95 -14.85
C ALA A 140 -10.51 22.15 -14.51
N ASP A 141 -10.83 22.90 -13.45
CA ASP A 141 -10.00 24.03 -12.97
C ASP A 141 -8.77 23.58 -12.16
N LEU A 142 -8.70 22.30 -11.79
CA LEU A 142 -7.53 21.68 -11.20
C LEU A 142 -6.87 20.71 -12.19
N SER A 143 -5.54 20.71 -12.21
CA SER A 143 -4.81 19.71 -13.01
C SER A 143 -4.91 18.32 -12.37
N PRO A 144 -4.77 17.23 -13.16
CA PRO A 144 -4.95 15.85 -12.68
C PRO A 144 -4.03 15.47 -11.53
N ARG A 145 -2.78 15.93 -11.58
CA ARG A 145 -1.76 15.55 -10.61
C ARG A 145 -2.08 15.97 -9.17
N PRO A 146 -2.43 17.24 -8.86
CA PRO A 146 -2.85 17.65 -7.51
C PRO A 146 -4.06 16.87 -6.99
N ILE A 147 -5.04 16.55 -7.84
CA ILE A 147 -6.19 15.72 -7.45
C ILE A 147 -5.70 14.33 -7.04
N THR A 148 -4.86 13.70 -7.87
CA THR A 148 -4.28 12.39 -7.59
C THR A 148 -3.48 12.39 -6.28
N GLU A 149 -2.62 13.37 -6.09
CA GLU A 149 -1.81 13.52 -4.88
C GLU A 149 -2.69 13.72 -3.64
N ALA A 150 -3.74 14.52 -3.71
CA ALA A 150 -4.67 14.75 -2.61
C ALA A 150 -5.44 13.46 -2.22
N LEU A 151 -5.94 12.71 -3.18
CA LEU A 151 -6.62 11.43 -2.96
C LEU A 151 -5.70 10.43 -2.27
N ILE A 152 -4.50 10.25 -2.79
CA ILE A 152 -3.51 9.32 -2.22
C ILE A 152 -3.07 9.78 -0.82
N ALA A 153 -2.78 11.08 -0.64
CA ALA A 153 -2.36 11.61 0.65
C ALA A 153 -3.44 11.46 1.73
N ALA A 154 -4.70 11.66 1.38
CA ALA A 154 -5.81 11.46 2.31
C ALA A 154 -5.96 10.00 2.73
N CYS A 155 -5.86 9.05 1.81
CA CYS A 155 -5.85 7.62 2.12
C CYS A 155 -4.67 7.26 3.03
N HIS A 156 -3.47 7.73 2.69
CA HIS A 156 -2.27 7.53 3.52
C HIS A 156 -2.44 8.13 4.92
N GLY A 157 -3.03 9.32 5.03
CA GLY A 157 -3.30 9.98 6.31
C GLY A 157 -4.22 9.12 7.19
N ALA A 158 -5.34 8.64 6.65
CA ALA A 158 -6.29 7.81 7.38
C ALA A 158 -5.66 6.50 7.88
N ILE A 159 -4.89 5.83 7.04
CA ILE A 159 -4.21 4.58 7.39
C ILE A 159 -3.13 4.83 8.45
N SER A 160 -2.21 5.77 8.18
CA SER A 160 -1.04 6.01 9.03
C SER A 160 -1.43 6.49 10.43
N MET A 161 -2.43 7.37 10.55
CA MET A 161 -2.91 7.86 11.85
C MET A 161 -3.48 6.72 12.70
N ARG A 162 -4.24 5.81 12.08
CA ARG A 162 -4.80 4.66 12.77
C ARG A 162 -3.71 3.66 13.20
N LEU A 163 -2.72 3.41 12.35
CA LEU A 163 -1.60 2.52 12.67
C LEU A 163 -0.67 3.10 13.73
N ALA A 164 -0.46 4.41 13.72
CA ALA A 164 0.37 5.10 14.72
C ALA A 164 -0.32 5.17 16.10
N ASN A 165 -1.64 5.08 16.16
CA ASN A 165 -2.40 5.24 17.39
C ASN A 165 -3.52 4.17 17.52
N PRO A 166 -3.15 2.88 17.66
CA PRO A 166 -4.10 1.77 17.57
C PRO A 166 -5.11 1.72 18.75
N TYR A 167 -4.81 2.42 19.84
CA TYR A 167 -5.67 2.47 21.03
C TYR A 167 -6.64 3.67 21.06
N ALA A 168 -6.56 4.56 20.07
CA ALA A 168 -7.52 5.64 19.97
C ALA A 168 -8.92 5.10 19.56
N PRO A 169 -10.01 5.75 20.00
CA PRO A 169 -11.37 5.33 19.71
C PRO A 169 -11.74 5.69 18.25
N TRP A 170 -11.06 5.06 17.31
CA TRP A 170 -11.31 5.26 15.88
C TRP A 170 -12.69 4.74 15.49
N THR A 171 -13.32 5.46 14.58
CA THR A 171 -14.48 4.96 13.82
C THR A 171 -14.09 3.69 13.05
N GLU A 172 -15.05 2.80 12.82
CA GLU A 172 -14.82 1.58 12.03
C GLU A 172 -14.22 1.92 10.65
N PRO A 173 -13.29 1.09 10.13
CA PRO A 173 -12.59 1.37 8.87
C PRO A 173 -13.51 1.68 7.70
N GLU A 174 -14.62 0.98 7.57
CA GLU A 174 -15.60 1.14 6.50
C GLU A 174 -16.32 2.49 6.57
N VAL A 175 -16.68 2.91 7.80
CA VAL A 175 -17.35 4.21 8.03
C VAL A 175 -16.36 5.36 7.77
N LEU A 176 -15.13 5.24 8.27
CA LEU A 176 -14.08 6.22 8.03
C LEU A 176 -13.79 6.35 6.53
N SER A 177 -13.61 5.22 5.84
CA SER A 177 -13.31 5.19 4.40
C SER A 177 -14.41 5.87 3.59
N ARG A 178 -15.67 5.54 3.86
CA ARG A 178 -16.81 6.16 3.18
C ARG A 178 -16.85 7.67 3.43
N THR A 179 -16.80 8.09 4.69
CA THR A 179 -16.84 9.52 5.05
C THR A 179 -15.73 10.32 4.40
N LEU A 180 -14.50 9.76 4.40
CA LEU A 180 -13.35 10.40 3.78
C LEU A 180 -13.54 10.55 2.27
N LEU A 181 -13.92 9.46 1.59
CA LEU A 181 -14.06 9.47 0.13
C LEU A 181 -15.25 10.33 -0.30
N ASP A 182 -16.39 10.25 0.37
CA ASP A 182 -17.54 11.13 0.09
C ASP A 182 -17.15 12.61 0.19
N GLY A 183 -16.40 12.99 1.23
CA GLY A 183 -15.93 14.37 1.40
C GLY A 183 -14.99 14.82 0.27
N LEU A 184 -14.03 13.96 -0.12
CA LEU A 184 -13.07 14.27 -1.18
C LEU A 184 -13.75 14.34 -2.56
N PHE A 185 -14.55 13.34 -2.91
CA PHE A 185 -15.18 13.29 -4.21
C PHE A 185 -16.21 14.41 -4.38
N ASN A 186 -16.96 14.77 -3.33
CA ASN A 186 -17.85 15.93 -3.37
C ASN A 186 -17.09 17.26 -3.60
N GLY A 187 -15.84 17.35 -3.12
CA GLY A 187 -14.98 18.51 -3.39
C GLY A 187 -14.36 18.54 -4.79
N PHE A 188 -14.25 17.38 -5.44
CA PHE A 188 -13.65 17.27 -6.78
C PHE A 188 -14.65 17.08 -7.93
N ARG A 189 -15.93 16.77 -7.66
CA ARG A 189 -16.95 16.66 -8.70
C ARG A 189 -17.14 17.98 -9.45
N ALA A 190 -17.45 17.85 -10.73
CA ALA A 190 -17.88 19.00 -11.53
C ALA A 190 -19.22 19.55 -11.00
N SER A 191 -19.39 20.87 -11.07
CA SER A 191 -20.60 21.58 -10.60
C SER A 191 -21.73 21.43 -11.59
#